data_7fa97bbf1b16157079adb906a8d73b05
#
_entry.id   7fa97bbf1b16157079adb906a8d73b05
#
_cell.length_a   1.000
_cell.length_b   1.000
_cell.length_c   1.000
_cell.angle_alpha   90.00
_cell.angle_beta   90.00
_cell.angle_gamma   90.00
#
_symmetry.space_group_name_H-M   'P 1'
#
loop_
_entity.id
_entity.type
_entity.pdbx_description
1 polymer ?
#
loop_
_entity_poly.entity_id
_entity_poly.type
_entity_poly.pdbx_seq_one_letter_code
_entity_poly.pdbx_strand_id
1 'polypeptide(L)'
;RLPDGDAFYAFAVRDNTTTNMTPEEIHAKGLLEVERIGAEMDAILRNAGLTEGTIGARVQQLARSPEQLYPDTDAGREAILKDYQRIIDEIDAGLDPYFATRPKIGVKVERVPTFSEKTAPGAYYMPPSLDGKRPGTFYANLRNVAEVPRMGMRTLSYHEAVPGHHFQIAIQQELKGLPMFRKLLPFTAYAEGWALYSERLAWEAGFQQEPLDNLGRLQAEMFRAVRLVVDTGLHAKRWTREQAIQYMLDHTGMGNDDVTAEIERYLVNPGQALAYKVGMMKILELRERARDALGEDFDIREFHDVVLTNGSMPMAILERTVDEWIAREKAAG
;
A
#
# COMPACT_ATOMS: atom_id res chain seq x y z
N ARG A 1 -24.04 16.16 11.77
CA ARG A 1 -22.77 16.85 11.50
C ARG A 1 -22.17 17.35 12.79
N LEU A 2 -20.86 17.19 12.94
CA LEU A 2 -20.13 17.82 14.03
C LEU A 2 -20.10 19.34 13.80
N PRO A 3 -20.10 20.15 14.87
CA PRO A 3 -19.78 21.56 14.77
C PRO A 3 -18.44 21.74 14.05
N ASP A 4 -18.35 22.71 13.14
CA ASP A 4 -17.14 22.98 12.34
C ASP A 4 -16.60 21.79 11.56
N GLY A 5 -17.46 20.83 11.15
CA GLY A 5 -17.08 19.56 10.52
C GLY A 5 -16.23 19.73 9.25
N ASP A 6 -16.49 20.77 8.45
CA ASP A 6 -15.72 21.03 7.23
C ASP A 6 -14.28 21.46 7.58
N ALA A 7 -14.09 22.30 8.61
CA ALA A 7 -12.76 22.71 9.08
C ALA A 7 -12.00 21.52 9.73
N PHE A 8 -12.72 20.71 10.50
CA PHE A 8 -12.15 19.49 11.10
C PHE A 8 -11.71 18.50 10.01
N TYR A 9 -12.52 18.29 8.97
CA TYR A 9 -12.14 17.39 7.88
C TYR A 9 -10.91 17.92 7.11
N ALA A 10 -10.86 19.21 6.80
CA ALA A 10 -9.69 19.83 6.18
C ALA A 10 -8.42 19.68 7.04
N PHE A 11 -8.55 19.78 8.37
CA PHE A 11 -7.45 19.49 9.29
C PHE A 11 -7.06 18.01 9.22
N ALA A 12 -8.01 17.07 9.31
CA ALA A 12 -7.76 15.64 9.28
C ALA A 12 -7.06 15.20 7.98
N VAL A 13 -7.46 15.78 6.84
CA VAL A 13 -6.80 15.56 5.53
C VAL A 13 -5.33 15.98 5.60
N ARG A 14 -5.03 17.20 6.08
CA ARG A 14 -3.64 17.69 6.19
C ARG A 14 -2.81 16.86 7.16
N ASP A 15 -3.38 16.50 8.31
CA ASP A 15 -2.70 15.72 9.35
C ASP A 15 -2.31 14.34 8.85
N ASN A 16 -3.23 13.64 8.19
CA ASN A 16 -2.99 12.28 7.69
C ASN A 16 -2.15 12.25 6.40
N THR A 17 -2.35 13.19 5.48
CA THR A 17 -1.61 13.21 4.19
C THR A 17 -0.29 13.97 4.28
N THR A 18 -0.16 14.87 5.24
CA THR A 18 0.98 15.81 5.38
C THR A 18 1.27 16.60 4.10
N THR A 19 0.21 16.89 3.32
CA THR A 19 0.23 17.72 2.11
C THR A 19 -0.73 18.90 2.24
N ASN A 20 -0.65 19.85 1.31
CA ASN A 20 -1.59 20.98 1.22
C ASN A 20 -2.74 20.73 0.24
N MET A 21 -2.94 19.47 -0.20
CA MET A 21 -4.04 19.14 -1.10
C MET A 21 -5.39 19.33 -0.42
N THR A 22 -6.31 19.97 -1.12
CA THR A 22 -7.71 20.11 -0.68
C THR A 22 -8.49 18.80 -0.87
N PRO A 23 -9.59 18.60 -0.14
CA PRO A 23 -10.50 17.46 -0.39
C PRO A 23 -10.99 17.39 -1.84
N GLU A 24 -11.22 18.53 -2.49
CA GLU A 24 -11.64 18.61 -3.90
C GLU A 24 -10.57 18.09 -4.85
N GLU A 25 -9.32 18.50 -4.66
CA GLU A 25 -8.19 18.04 -5.47
C GLU A 25 -7.94 16.53 -5.28
N ILE A 26 -8.05 16.04 -4.04
CA ILE A 26 -7.90 14.61 -3.73
C ILE A 26 -9.02 13.81 -4.39
N HIS A 27 -10.27 14.27 -4.30
CA HIS A 27 -11.41 13.62 -4.94
C HIS A 27 -11.22 13.52 -6.46
N ALA A 28 -10.86 14.63 -7.10
CA ALA A 28 -10.63 14.68 -8.55
C ALA A 28 -9.51 13.73 -8.99
N LYS A 29 -8.38 13.71 -8.24
CA LYS A 29 -7.29 12.76 -8.50
C LYS A 29 -7.75 11.31 -8.27
N GLY A 30 -8.56 11.08 -7.25
CA GLY A 30 -9.14 9.76 -6.97
C GLY A 30 -9.96 9.22 -8.15
N LEU A 31 -10.82 10.04 -8.73
CA LEU A 31 -11.62 9.67 -9.91
C LEU A 31 -10.73 9.32 -11.11
N LEU A 32 -9.70 10.13 -11.40
CA LEU A 32 -8.75 9.85 -12.49
C LEU A 32 -7.97 8.55 -12.28
N GLU A 33 -7.53 8.27 -11.04
CA GLU A 33 -6.82 7.03 -10.72
C GLU A 33 -7.74 5.80 -10.82
N VAL A 34 -9.00 5.91 -10.36
CA VAL A 34 -10.00 4.84 -10.52
C VAL A 34 -10.25 4.53 -11.99
N GLU A 35 -10.38 5.56 -12.84
CA GLU A 35 -10.55 5.39 -14.28
C GLU A 35 -9.33 4.71 -14.91
N ARG A 36 -8.12 5.20 -14.64
CA ARG A 36 -6.86 4.64 -15.16
C ARG A 36 -6.68 3.18 -14.79
N ILE A 37 -6.76 2.88 -13.49
CA ILE A 37 -6.57 1.52 -12.97
C ILE A 37 -7.69 0.61 -13.48
N GLY A 38 -8.92 1.12 -13.52
CA GLY A 38 -10.07 0.40 -14.06
C GLY A 38 -9.88 -0.05 -15.51
N ALA A 39 -9.31 0.80 -16.37
CA ALA A 39 -9.03 0.44 -17.75
C ALA A 39 -7.98 -0.68 -17.85
N GLU A 40 -6.93 -0.65 -17.01
CA GLU A 40 -5.91 -1.71 -16.98
C GLU A 40 -6.51 -3.05 -16.48
N MET A 41 -7.34 -3.00 -15.42
CA MET A 41 -8.04 -4.18 -14.89
C MET A 41 -9.02 -4.76 -15.90
N ASP A 42 -9.81 -3.91 -16.59
CA ASP A 42 -10.76 -4.34 -17.61
C ASP A 42 -10.08 -5.11 -18.75
N ALA A 43 -8.92 -4.65 -19.20
CA ALA A 43 -8.15 -5.34 -20.24
C ALA A 43 -7.73 -6.76 -19.80
N ILE A 44 -7.23 -6.92 -18.57
CA ILE A 44 -6.85 -8.24 -18.04
C ILE A 44 -8.08 -9.14 -17.88
N LEU A 45 -9.17 -8.63 -17.32
CA LEU A 45 -10.40 -9.38 -17.09
C LEU A 45 -11.04 -9.85 -18.41
N ARG A 46 -11.06 -9.00 -19.45
CA ARG A 46 -11.54 -9.38 -20.79
C ARG A 46 -10.70 -10.50 -21.39
N ASN A 47 -9.38 -10.40 -21.28
CA ASN A 47 -8.47 -11.45 -21.75
C ASN A 47 -8.66 -12.78 -21.01
N ALA A 48 -9.13 -12.72 -19.75
CA ALA A 48 -9.53 -13.90 -18.97
C ALA A 48 -10.96 -14.38 -19.28
N GLY A 49 -11.65 -13.79 -20.29
CA GLY A 49 -13.01 -14.16 -20.68
C GLY A 49 -14.14 -13.56 -19.82
N LEU A 50 -13.81 -12.65 -18.90
CA LEU A 50 -14.78 -11.99 -18.01
C LEU A 50 -15.16 -10.62 -18.60
N THR A 51 -16.24 -10.55 -19.39
CA THR A 51 -16.63 -9.34 -20.14
C THR A 51 -17.84 -8.60 -19.55
N GLU A 52 -18.64 -9.25 -18.72
CA GLU A 52 -19.93 -8.74 -18.25
C GLU A 52 -19.90 -8.36 -16.76
N GLY A 53 -20.56 -7.26 -16.43
CA GLY A 53 -20.67 -6.75 -15.05
C GLY A 53 -19.59 -5.69 -14.69
N THR A 54 -19.68 -5.20 -13.45
CA THR A 54 -18.70 -4.22 -12.93
C THR A 54 -17.30 -4.85 -12.80
N ILE A 55 -16.26 -4.03 -12.74
CA ILE A 55 -14.89 -4.50 -12.48
C ILE A 55 -14.87 -5.30 -11.17
N GLY A 56 -15.49 -4.77 -10.12
CA GLY A 56 -15.55 -5.43 -8.82
C GLY A 56 -16.19 -6.81 -8.88
N ALA A 57 -17.33 -6.95 -9.56
CA ALA A 57 -18.02 -8.24 -9.72
C ALA A 57 -17.15 -9.28 -10.45
N ARG A 58 -16.47 -8.87 -11.52
CA ARG A 58 -15.60 -9.74 -12.31
C ARG A 58 -14.35 -10.18 -11.54
N VAL A 59 -13.72 -9.25 -10.80
CA VAL A 59 -12.58 -9.57 -9.93
C VAL A 59 -13.01 -10.55 -8.83
N GLN A 60 -14.16 -10.32 -8.20
CA GLN A 60 -14.67 -11.21 -7.16
C GLN A 60 -14.98 -12.61 -7.70
N GLN A 61 -15.54 -12.71 -8.91
CA GLN A 61 -15.77 -13.99 -9.59
C GLN A 61 -14.44 -14.74 -9.79
N LEU A 62 -13.42 -14.07 -10.28
CA LEU A 62 -12.09 -14.66 -10.51
C LEU A 62 -11.41 -15.08 -9.20
N ALA A 63 -11.42 -14.21 -8.19
CA ALA A 63 -10.79 -14.47 -6.90
C ALA A 63 -11.40 -15.69 -6.17
N ARG A 64 -12.65 -16.04 -6.48
CA ARG A 64 -13.35 -17.22 -5.92
C ARG A 64 -13.23 -18.48 -6.78
N SER A 65 -12.51 -18.43 -7.90
CA SER A 65 -12.30 -19.62 -8.71
C SER A 65 -11.44 -20.65 -7.96
N PRO A 66 -11.64 -21.95 -8.18
CA PRO A 66 -10.90 -23.00 -7.46
C PRO A 66 -9.37 -22.86 -7.59
N GLU A 67 -8.89 -22.35 -8.72
CA GLU A 67 -7.46 -22.16 -9.00
C GLU A 67 -6.84 -21.07 -8.12
N GLN A 68 -7.65 -20.12 -7.64
CA GLN A 68 -7.21 -19.03 -6.78
C GLN A 68 -7.20 -19.39 -5.29
N LEU A 69 -7.85 -20.47 -4.91
CA LEU A 69 -8.06 -20.81 -3.51
C LEU A 69 -7.13 -21.94 -3.04
N TYR A 70 -6.81 -21.91 -1.77
CA TYR A 70 -6.19 -23.03 -1.07
C TYR A 70 -7.27 -23.89 -0.43
N PRO A 71 -7.02 -25.20 -0.18
CA PRO A 71 -7.94 -26.03 0.59
C PRO A 71 -8.18 -25.44 1.99
N ASP A 72 -9.42 -25.45 2.46
CA ASP A 72 -9.77 -24.99 3.82
C ASP A 72 -9.46 -26.09 4.84
N THR A 73 -8.18 -26.32 5.03
CA THR A 73 -7.59 -27.30 5.96
C THR A 73 -6.37 -26.71 6.63
N ASP A 74 -5.87 -27.31 7.70
CA ASP A 74 -4.65 -26.88 8.35
C ASP A 74 -3.44 -26.97 7.39
N ALA A 75 -3.37 -28.03 6.58
CA ALA A 75 -2.35 -28.15 5.54
C ALA A 75 -2.43 -27.02 4.48
N GLY A 76 -3.64 -26.58 4.11
CA GLY A 76 -3.83 -25.43 3.24
C GLY A 76 -3.35 -24.13 3.88
N ARG A 77 -3.62 -23.92 5.16
CA ARG A 77 -3.10 -22.75 5.91
C ARG A 77 -1.58 -22.75 6.01
N GLU A 78 -0.97 -23.92 6.25
CA GLU A 78 0.49 -24.04 6.23
C GLU A 78 1.07 -23.75 4.85
N ALA A 79 0.41 -24.18 3.77
CA ALA A 79 0.82 -23.88 2.40
C ALA A 79 0.77 -22.37 2.10
N ILE A 80 -0.26 -21.65 2.57
CA ILE A 80 -0.33 -20.19 2.45
C ILE A 80 0.87 -19.52 3.13
N LEU A 81 1.20 -19.90 4.36
CA LEU A 81 2.35 -19.31 5.08
C LEU A 81 3.68 -19.58 4.36
N LYS A 82 3.86 -20.80 3.84
CA LYS A 82 5.06 -21.16 3.06
C LYS A 82 5.15 -20.38 1.76
N ASP A 83 4.03 -20.20 1.06
CA ASP A 83 4.00 -19.42 -0.19
C ASP A 83 4.29 -17.93 0.06
N TYR A 84 3.75 -17.33 1.13
CA TYR A 84 4.12 -15.98 1.54
C TYR A 84 5.61 -15.84 1.81
N GLN A 85 6.20 -16.76 2.60
CA GLN A 85 7.64 -16.70 2.88
C GLN A 85 8.47 -16.87 1.60
N ARG A 86 8.12 -17.83 0.74
CA ARG A 86 8.80 -18.05 -0.56
C ARG A 86 8.74 -16.79 -1.44
N ILE A 87 7.59 -16.10 -1.50
CA ILE A 87 7.44 -14.86 -2.28
C ILE A 87 8.36 -13.75 -1.73
N ILE A 88 8.45 -13.64 -0.41
CA ILE A 88 9.34 -12.67 0.25
C ILE A 88 10.81 -12.99 -0.04
N ASP A 89 11.21 -14.25 0.09
CA ASP A 89 12.59 -14.68 -0.17
C ASP A 89 12.98 -14.47 -1.65
N GLU A 90 12.03 -14.72 -2.56
CA GLU A 90 12.21 -14.53 -4.01
C GLU A 90 12.49 -13.06 -4.36
N ILE A 91 11.67 -12.13 -3.88
CA ILE A 91 11.88 -10.72 -4.18
C ILE A 91 13.13 -10.19 -3.47
N ASP A 92 13.36 -10.58 -2.21
CA ASP A 92 14.52 -10.12 -1.45
C ASP A 92 15.85 -10.43 -2.16
N ALA A 93 15.94 -11.60 -2.78
CA ALA A 93 17.10 -12.02 -3.56
C ALA A 93 17.34 -11.17 -4.83
N GLY A 94 16.33 -10.49 -5.35
CA GLY A 94 16.41 -9.72 -6.60
C GLY A 94 16.44 -8.20 -6.42
N LEU A 95 16.57 -7.66 -5.20
CA LEU A 95 16.47 -6.23 -4.95
C LEU A 95 17.77 -5.43 -5.09
N ASP A 96 18.93 -6.05 -5.27
CA ASP A 96 20.22 -5.36 -5.38
C ASP A 96 20.27 -4.27 -6.48
N PRO A 97 19.60 -4.40 -7.64
CA PRO A 97 19.54 -3.34 -8.64
C PRO A 97 18.74 -2.10 -8.21
N TYR A 98 17.92 -2.23 -7.17
CA TYR A 98 16.96 -1.19 -6.75
C TYR A 98 17.31 -0.54 -5.41
N PHE A 99 18.14 -1.17 -4.56
CA PHE A 99 18.44 -0.70 -3.22
C PHE A 99 19.94 -0.84 -2.88
N ALA A 100 20.58 0.26 -2.50
CA ALA A 100 21.92 0.24 -1.93
C ALA A 100 21.88 -0.05 -0.42
N THR A 101 20.94 0.55 0.30
CA THR A 101 20.69 0.29 1.74
C THR A 101 19.60 -0.76 1.91
N ARG A 102 19.89 -1.80 2.72
CA ARG A 102 18.95 -2.89 3.06
C ARG A 102 18.89 -3.10 4.56
N PRO A 103 17.72 -3.54 5.12
CA PRO A 103 17.62 -3.87 6.53
C PRO A 103 18.52 -5.07 6.86
N LYS A 104 19.14 -5.04 8.04
CA LYS A 104 20.01 -6.13 8.52
C LYS A 104 19.23 -7.24 9.19
N ILE A 105 18.06 -6.90 9.74
CA ILE A 105 17.18 -7.85 10.40
C ILE A 105 16.15 -8.39 9.40
N GLY A 106 15.92 -9.70 9.42
CA GLY A 106 14.97 -10.35 8.51
C GLY A 106 13.52 -10.22 8.97
N VAL A 107 12.61 -10.71 8.10
CA VAL A 107 11.18 -10.82 8.36
C VAL A 107 10.74 -12.28 8.22
N LYS A 108 9.80 -12.69 9.07
CA LYS A 108 9.15 -14.01 9.00
C LYS A 108 7.65 -13.85 8.80
N VAL A 109 7.01 -14.87 8.27
CA VAL A 109 5.57 -14.96 8.13
C VAL A 109 4.98 -15.81 9.23
N GLU A 110 3.95 -15.34 9.90
CA GLU A 110 3.21 -16.10 10.92
C GLU A 110 1.70 -15.94 10.73
N ARG A 111 0.95 -16.90 11.22
CA ARG A 111 -0.50 -16.80 11.33
C ARG A 111 -0.86 -15.84 12.46
N VAL A 112 -1.87 -15.01 12.26
CA VAL A 112 -2.51 -14.25 13.35
C VAL A 112 -2.94 -15.24 14.43
N PRO A 113 -2.67 -14.98 15.74
CA PRO A 113 -3.12 -15.86 16.82
C PRO A 113 -4.63 -16.13 16.73
N THR A 114 -5.04 -17.38 16.80
CA THR A 114 -6.43 -17.80 16.53
C THR A 114 -7.47 -17.11 17.41
N PHE A 115 -7.09 -16.75 18.65
CA PHE A 115 -7.97 -16.03 19.56
C PHE A 115 -8.27 -14.58 19.11
N SER A 116 -7.41 -13.97 18.28
CA SER A 116 -7.56 -12.61 17.78
C SER A 116 -8.00 -12.51 16.32
N GLU A 117 -8.05 -13.62 15.57
CA GLU A 117 -8.38 -13.63 14.13
C GLU A 117 -9.71 -12.95 13.79
N LYS A 118 -10.70 -13.00 14.70
CA LYS A 118 -12.03 -12.40 14.46
C LYS A 118 -12.01 -10.87 14.43
N THR A 119 -11.06 -10.26 15.11
CA THR A 119 -10.96 -8.80 15.28
C THR A 119 -9.75 -8.20 14.58
N ALA A 120 -8.78 -9.05 14.21
CA ALA A 120 -7.60 -8.61 13.48
C ALA A 120 -7.93 -8.35 11.99
N PRO A 121 -7.22 -7.41 11.34
CA PRO A 121 -7.30 -7.22 9.89
C PRO A 121 -6.87 -8.48 9.13
N GLY A 122 -7.07 -8.50 7.82
CA GLY A 122 -6.65 -9.62 6.94
C GLY A 122 -5.15 -9.89 6.97
N ALA A 123 -4.34 -8.84 7.21
CA ALA A 123 -2.90 -8.94 7.44
C ALA A 123 -2.38 -7.69 8.15
N TYR A 124 -1.21 -7.80 8.78
CA TYR A 124 -0.48 -6.64 9.31
C TYR A 124 0.99 -7.00 9.56
N TYR A 125 1.83 -5.99 9.52
CA TYR A 125 3.24 -6.10 9.86
C TYR A 125 3.50 -5.66 11.31
N MET A 126 4.34 -6.44 12.02
CA MET A 126 4.87 -6.07 13.33
C MET A 126 6.38 -5.84 13.23
N PRO A 127 6.86 -4.64 13.61
CA PRO A 127 8.27 -4.30 13.55
C PRO A 127 9.17 -5.22 14.39
N PRO A 128 10.46 -5.32 14.05
CA PRO A 128 11.45 -6.00 14.89
C PRO A 128 11.57 -5.32 16.25
N SER A 129 12.09 -6.05 17.24
CA SER A 129 12.45 -5.41 18.51
C SER A 129 13.65 -4.47 18.33
N LEU A 130 13.65 -3.35 19.07
CA LEU A 130 14.73 -2.35 18.98
C LEU A 130 16.11 -2.88 19.37
N ASP A 131 16.16 -3.98 20.14
CA ASP A 131 17.40 -4.68 20.52
C ASP A 131 17.86 -5.70 19.47
N GLY A 132 17.12 -5.82 18.35
CA GLY A 132 17.45 -6.72 17.24
C GLY A 132 17.26 -8.22 17.52
N LYS A 133 16.69 -8.61 18.69
CA LYS A 133 16.54 -10.04 19.03
C LYS A 133 15.34 -10.71 18.39
N ARG A 134 14.26 -9.97 18.16
CA ARG A 134 13.06 -10.47 17.49
C ARG A 134 13.00 -9.89 16.08
N PRO A 135 12.90 -10.73 15.02
CA PRO A 135 12.74 -10.25 13.65
C PRO A 135 11.41 -9.53 13.45
N GLY A 136 11.27 -8.85 12.33
CA GLY A 136 9.98 -8.38 11.85
C GLY A 136 9.05 -9.56 11.60
N THR A 137 7.74 -9.34 11.73
CA THR A 137 6.77 -10.41 11.50
C THR A 137 5.62 -9.89 10.65
N PHE A 138 5.41 -10.53 9.50
CA PHE A 138 4.20 -10.38 8.70
C PHE A 138 3.16 -11.37 9.21
N TYR A 139 2.08 -10.87 9.78
CA TYR A 139 0.96 -11.69 10.26
C TYR A 139 -0.12 -11.81 9.19
N ALA A 140 -0.43 -13.04 8.77
CA ALA A 140 -1.54 -13.34 7.88
C ALA A 140 -2.74 -13.89 8.67
N ASN A 141 -3.92 -13.31 8.47
CA ASN A 141 -5.16 -13.79 9.06
C ASN A 141 -5.71 -14.93 8.21
N LEU A 142 -5.71 -16.13 8.75
CA LEU A 142 -6.15 -17.34 8.07
C LEU A 142 -7.47 -17.89 8.64
N ARG A 143 -8.28 -17.03 9.24
CA ARG A 143 -9.64 -17.36 9.70
C ARG A 143 -10.48 -17.96 8.58
N ASN A 144 -10.45 -17.32 7.43
CA ASN A 144 -11.17 -17.72 6.24
C ASN A 144 -10.20 -17.80 5.05
N VAL A 145 -9.88 -19.01 4.63
CA VAL A 145 -8.93 -19.25 3.52
C VAL A 145 -9.43 -18.67 2.19
N ALA A 146 -10.75 -18.55 2.00
CA ALA A 146 -11.34 -17.95 0.80
C ALA A 146 -11.08 -16.43 0.68
N GLU A 147 -10.61 -15.79 1.75
CA GLU A 147 -10.18 -14.37 1.74
C GLU A 147 -8.69 -14.20 1.34
N VAL A 148 -7.98 -15.29 1.04
CA VAL A 148 -6.57 -15.29 0.65
C VAL A 148 -6.42 -15.86 -0.78
N PRO A 149 -6.92 -15.20 -1.82
CA PRO A 149 -6.73 -15.66 -3.19
C PRO A 149 -5.27 -15.51 -3.61
N ARG A 150 -4.77 -16.46 -4.39
CA ARG A 150 -3.37 -16.51 -4.85
C ARG A 150 -2.92 -15.24 -5.55
N MET A 151 -3.80 -14.64 -6.38
CA MET A 151 -3.52 -13.42 -7.13
C MET A 151 -3.13 -12.22 -6.25
N GLY A 152 -3.57 -12.17 -4.99
CA GLY A 152 -3.27 -11.08 -4.06
C GLY A 152 -2.00 -11.28 -3.24
N MET A 153 -1.45 -12.51 -3.21
CA MET A 153 -0.40 -12.87 -2.26
C MET A 153 0.92 -12.12 -2.48
N ARG A 154 1.37 -11.98 -3.73
CA ARG A 154 2.59 -11.24 -4.06
C ARG A 154 2.48 -9.79 -3.62
N THR A 155 1.41 -9.13 -3.99
CA THR A 155 1.17 -7.72 -3.64
C THR A 155 1.15 -7.49 -2.13
N LEU A 156 0.45 -8.34 -1.39
CA LEU A 156 0.38 -8.24 0.07
C LEU A 156 1.73 -8.50 0.73
N SER A 157 2.52 -9.48 0.23
CA SER A 157 3.88 -9.73 0.69
C SER A 157 4.79 -8.51 0.49
N TYR A 158 4.66 -7.84 -0.65
CA TYR A 158 5.47 -6.66 -0.98
C TYR A 158 5.06 -5.43 -0.17
N HIS A 159 3.80 -5.33 0.19
CA HIS A 159 3.28 -4.28 1.07
C HIS A 159 3.75 -4.45 2.52
N GLU A 160 3.49 -5.63 3.10
CA GLU A 160 3.75 -5.88 4.53
C GLU A 160 5.22 -6.17 4.82
N ALA A 161 5.91 -6.85 3.90
CA ALA A 161 7.28 -7.29 4.14
C ALA A 161 8.30 -6.54 3.26
N VAL A 162 8.74 -7.14 2.15
CA VAL A 162 9.87 -6.68 1.34
C VAL A 162 9.37 -6.32 -0.06
N PRO A 163 9.64 -5.09 -0.54
CA PRO A 163 10.36 -3.98 0.08
C PRO A 163 9.47 -2.95 0.82
N GLY A 164 8.29 -3.35 1.31
CA GLY A 164 7.29 -2.50 1.94
C GLY A 164 7.57 -2.12 3.40
N HIS A 165 6.60 -2.37 4.28
CA HIS A 165 6.65 -1.94 5.69
C HIS A 165 7.87 -2.45 6.44
N HIS A 166 8.20 -3.76 6.32
CA HIS A 166 9.38 -4.31 6.99
C HIS A 166 10.65 -3.56 6.56
N PHE A 167 10.84 -3.41 5.26
CA PHE A 167 12.04 -2.80 4.71
C PHE A 167 12.22 -1.36 5.22
N GLN A 168 11.18 -0.54 5.11
CA GLN A 168 11.20 0.87 5.53
C GLN A 168 11.40 1.02 7.04
N ILE A 169 10.63 0.28 7.85
CA ILE A 169 10.63 0.45 9.31
C ILE A 169 11.91 -0.13 9.93
N ALA A 170 12.40 -1.27 9.44
CA ALA A 170 13.64 -1.86 9.92
C ALA A 170 14.85 -0.95 9.63
N ILE A 171 14.97 -0.41 8.42
CA ILE A 171 16.00 0.60 8.10
C ILE A 171 15.89 1.78 9.06
N GLN A 172 14.70 2.35 9.25
CA GLN A 172 14.48 3.49 10.16
C GLN A 172 14.93 3.19 11.59
N GLN A 173 14.66 1.99 12.11
CA GLN A 173 15.10 1.59 13.45
C GLN A 173 16.62 1.45 13.57
N GLU A 174 17.30 1.04 12.50
CA GLU A 174 18.75 0.87 12.43
C GLU A 174 19.52 2.19 12.28
N LEU A 175 18.85 3.30 11.89
CA LEU A 175 19.49 4.60 11.71
C LEU A 175 20.12 5.10 13.02
N LYS A 176 21.41 5.48 12.94
CA LYS A 176 22.13 6.11 14.06
C LYS A 176 21.83 7.59 14.13
N GLY A 177 21.75 8.13 15.34
CA GLY A 177 21.54 9.56 15.55
C GLY A 177 20.09 10.04 15.40
N LEU A 178 19.18 9.20 14.93
CA LEU A 178 17.77 9.55 14.85
C LEU A 178 17.15 9.55 16.27
N PRO A 179 16.47 10.65 16.68
CA PRO A 179 15.80 10.70 17.98
C PRO A 179 14.77 9.57 18.14
N MET A 180 14.61 9.05 19.36
CA MET A 180 13.74 7.88 19.62
C MET A 180 12.31 8.08 19.12
N PHE A 181 11.72 9.27 19.34
CA PHE A 181 10.35 9.53 18.86
C PHE A 181 10.22 9.41 17.33
N ARG A 182 11.25 9.77 16.55
CA ARG A 182 11.25 9.60 15.09
C ARG A 182 11.43 8.15 14.66
N LYS A 183 11.97 7.29 15.52
CA LYS A 183 12.05 5.85 15.25
C LYS A 183 10.72 5.12 15.48
N LEU A 184 9.85 5.68 16.32
CA LEU A 184 8.62 5.02 16.79
C LEU A 184 7.34 5.61 16.20
N LEU A 185 7.33 6.90 15.88
CA LEU A 185 6.13 7.59 15.37
C LEU A 185 6.17 7.65 13.84
N PRO A 186 5.31 6.90 13.15
CA PRO A 186 5.22 6.98 11.69
C PRO A 186 4.42 8.22 11.27
N PHE A 187 4.76 8.78 10.11
CA PHE A 187 3.85 9.62 9.34
C PHE A 187 3.07 8.72 8.39
N THR A 188 1.73 8.70 8.52
CA THR A 188 0.88 7.72 7.83
C THR A 188 1.09 7.76 6.32
N ALA A 189 1.10 8.95 5.71
CA ALA A 189 1.31 9.08 4.26
C ALA A 189 2.70 8.60 3.80
N TYR A 190 3.71 8.74 4.66
CA TYR A 190 5.05 8.23 4.35
C TYR A 190 5.09 6.69 4.42
N ALA A 191 4.62 6.11 5.52
CA ALA A 191 4.69 4.66 5.74
C ALA A 191 3.81 3.89 4.75
N GLU A 192 2.54 4.30 4.63
CA GLU A 192 1.58 3.65 3.73
C GLU A 192 1.84 3.99 2.26
N GLY A 193 2.28 5.21 2.00
CA GLY A 193 2.68 5.63 0.65
C GLY A 193 3.88 4.85 0.16
N TRP A 194 4.89 4.61 1.02
CA TRP A 194 6.02 3.75 0.70
C TRP A 194 5.58 2.31 0.42
N ALA A 195 4.77 1.71 1.29
CA ALA A 195 4.32 0.33 1.13
C ALA A 195 3.52 0.14 -0.19
N LEU A 196 2.65 1.10 -0.52
CA LEU A 196 1.91 1.06 -1.80
C LEU A 196 2.82 1.34 -3.01
N TYR A 197 3.81 2.21 -2.88
CA TYR A 197 4.86 2.42 -3.88
C TYR A 197 5.66 1.14 -4.13
N SER A 198 5.95 0.38 -3.08
CA SER A 198 6.69 -0.89 -3.14
C SER A 198 5.97 -1.96 -3.96
N GLU A 199 4.64 -2.01 -3.90
CA GLU A 199 3.82 -2.91 -4.74
C GLU A 199 4.03 -2.60 -6.23
N ARG A 200 4.05 -1.31 -6.60
CA ARG A 200 4.31 -0.87 -7.97
C ARG A 200 5.76 -1.10 -8.39
N LEU A 201 6.71 -0.79 -7.51
CA LEU A 201 8.14 -1.03 -7.77
C LEU A 201 8.41 -2.52 -8.05
N ALA A 202 7.79 -3.42 -7.27
CA ALA A 202 7.92 -4.86 -7.48
C ALA A 202 7.41 -5.29 -8.88
N TRP A 203 6.32 -4.70 -9.36
CA TRP A 203 5.84 -4.93 -10.72
C TRP A 203 6.82 -4.37 -11.78
N GLU A 204 7.32 -3.15 -11.62
CA GLU A 204 8.30 -2.53 -12.50
C GLU A 204 9.61 -3.34 -12.54
N ALA A 205 9.98 -3.97 -11.43
CA ALA A 205 11.14 -4.84 -11.29
C ALA A 205 10.95 -6.28 -11.83
N GLY A 206 9.76 -6.62 -12.35
CA GLY A 206 9.50 -7.92 -12.99
C GLY A 206 8.93 -9.01 -12.09
N PHE A 207 8.62 -8.73 -10.81
CA PHE A 207 8.15 -9.76 -9.86
C PHE A 207 6.65 -10.06 -9.92
N GLN A 208 5.86 -9.33 -10.73
CA GLN A 208 4.41 -9.49 -10.87
C GLN A 208 3.97 -9.43 -12.35
N GLN A 209 4.69 -10.12 -13.24
CA GLN A 209 4.43 -10.05 -14.68
C GLN A 209 3.29 -10.97 -15.14
N GLU A 210 2.97 -12.01 -14.38
CA GLU A 210 1.82 -12.86 -14.68
C GLU A 210 0.52 -12.03 -14.59
N PRO A 211 -0.40 -12.16 -15.56
CA PRO A 211 -1.58 -11.31 -15.65
C PRO A 211 -2.43 -11.28 -14.37
N LEU A 212 -2.56 -12.43 -13.69
CA LEU A 212 -3.36 -12.50 -12.46
C LEU A 212 -2.64 -11.87 -11.26
N ASP A 213 -1.32 -12.02 -11.16
CA ASP A 213 -0.53 -11.33 -10.12
C ASP A 213 -0.59 -9.80 -10.32
N ASN A 214 -0.50 -9.32 -11.57
CA ASN A 214 -0.70 -7.91 -11.88
C ASN A 214 -2.13 -7.44 -11.62
N LEU A 215 -3.15 -8.27 -11.87
CA LEU A 215 -4.53 -7.96 -11.51
C LEU A 215 -4.67 -7.80 -9.98
N GLY A 216 -4.02 -8.65 -9.19
CA GLY A 216 -3.97 -8.52 -7.71
C GLY A 216 -3.34 -7.20 -7.26
N ARG A 217 -2.25 -6.79 -7.91
CA ARG A 217 -1.63 -5.47 -7.69
C ARG A 217 -2.58 -4.32 -8.02
N LEU A 218 -3.19 -4.39 -9.19
CA LEU A 218 -4.15 -3.37 -9.63
C LEU A 218 -5.37 -3.31 -8.71
N GLN A 219 -5.86 -4.45 -8.20
CA GLN A 219 -6.94 -4.50 -7.21
C GLN A 219 -6.54 -3.79 -5.91
N ALA A 220 -5.33 -4.04 -5.41
CA ALA A 220 -4.81 -3.37 -4.22
C ALA A 220 -4.66 -1.86 -4.43
N GLU A 221 -4.13 -1.44 -5.59
CA GLU A 221 -4.02 -0.03 -5.97
C GLU A 221 -5.40 0.62 -6.15
N MET A 222 -6.36 -0.07 -6.82
CA MET A 222 -7.74 0.36 -6.98
C MET A 222 -8.42 0.61 -5.64
N PHE A 223 -8.26 -0.31 -4.69
CA PHE A 223 -8.80 -0.14 -3.35
C PHE A 223 -8.33 1.17 -2.71
N ARG A 224 -7.04 1.53 -2.85
CA ARG A 224 -6.48 2.77 -2.32
C ARG A 224 -6.89 4.00 -3.13
N ALA A 225 -7.12 3.87 -4.43
CA ALA A 225 -7.67 4.93 -5.27
C ALA A 225 -9.15 5.22 -4.92
N VAL A 226 -9.97 4.18 -4.75
CA VAL A 226 -11.37 4.29 -4.32
C VAL A 226 -11.47 5.00 -2.96
N ARG A 227 -10.53 4.78 -2.03
CA ARG A 227 -10.49 5.49 -0.74
C ARG A 227 -10.43 7.01 -0.93
N LEU A 228 -9.69 7.52 -1.93
CA LEU A 228 -9.65 8.96 -2.22
C LEU A 228 -11.03 9.50 -2.57
N VAL A 229 -11.83 8.70 -3.29
CA VAL A 229 -13.17 9.10 -3.74
C VAL A 229 -14.19 8.99 -2.62
N VAL A 230 -14.23 7.87 -1.90
CA VAL A 230 -15.28 7.61 -0.90
C VAL A 230 -15.08 8.39 0.39
N ASP A 231 -13.85 8.57 0.88
CA ASP A 231 -13.58 9.35 2.09
C ASP A 231 -13.95 10.83 1.86
N THR A 232 -13.48 11.42 0.75
CA THR A 232 -13.87 12.79 0.37
C THR A 232 -15.34 12.89 -0.02
N GLY A 233 -15.91 11.83 -0.60
CA GLY A 233 -17.34 11.70 -0.89
C GLY A 233 -18.18 11.84 0.36
N LEU A 234 -17.87 11.07 1.39
CA LEU A 234 -18.57 11.08 2.68
C LEU A 234 -18.45 12.44 3.39
N HIS A 235 -17.23 12.97 3.50
CA HIS A 235 -16.94 14.11 4.37
C HIS A 235 -17.07 15.47 3.69
N ALA A 236 -16.77 15.58 2.38
CA ALA A 236 -16.84 16.83 1.64
C ALA A 236 -18.02 16.91 0.63
N LYS A 237 -18.41 15.78 0.02
CA LYS A 237 -19.44 15.73 -1.04
C LYS A 237 -20.82 15.27 -0.54
N ARG A 238 -20.97 14.99 0.76
CA ARG A 238 -22.24 14.55 1.36
C ARG A 238 -22.80 13.23 0.84
N TRP A 239 -21.92 12.33 0.42
CA TRP A 239 -22.35 10.98 0.07
C TRP A 239 -22.98 10.29 1.26
N THR A 240 -23.97 9.45 1.00
CA THR A 240 -24.49 8.53 2.02
C THR A 240 -23.52 7.37 2.21
N ARG A 241 -23.65 6.67 3.34
CA ARG A 241 -22.92 5.45 3.62
C ARG A 241 -23.13 4.41 2.50
N GLU A 242 -24.37 4.24 2.06
CA GLU A 242 -24.78 3.29 1.02
C GLU A 242 -24.17 3.64 -0.35
N GLN A 243 -24.08 4.92 -0.70
CA GLN A 243 -23.40 5.37 -1.94
C GLN A 243 -21.91 5.02 -1.91
N ALA A 244 -21.24 5.22 -0.79
CA ALA A 244 -19.83 4.88 -0.63
C ALA A 244 -19.59 3.36 -0.68
N ILE A 245 -20.48 2.56 -0.03
CA ILE A 245 -20.43 1.10 -0.08
C ILE A 245 -20.59 0.62 -1.52
N GLN A 246 -21.62 1.09 -2.23
CA GLN A 246 -21.88 0.65 -3.61
C GLN A 246 -20.72 1.01 -4.54
N TYR A 247 -20.19 2.24 -4.43
CA TYR A 247 -19.05 2.66 -5.23
C TYR A 247 -17.82 1.76 -5.01
N MET A 248 -17.51 1.42 -3.75
CA MET A 248 -16.39 0.54 -3.44
C MET A 248 -16.61 -0.88 -3.93
N LEU A 249 -17.82 -1.44 -3.80
CA LEU A 249 -18.19 -2.77 -4.33
C LEU A 249 -18.00 -2.84 -5.84
N ASP A 250 -18.44 -1.81 -6.57
CA ASP A 250 -18.42 -1.80 -8.03
C ASP A 250 -16.99 -1.80 -8.62
N HIS A 251 -16.01 -1.31 -7.86
CA HIS A 251 -14.66 -1.11 -8.35
C HIS A 251 -13.61 -2.07 -7.78
N THR A 252 -13.79 -2.59 -6.55
CA THR A 252 -12.67 -3.27 -5.85
C THR A 252 -12.72 -4.79 -5.87
N GLY A 253 -13.89 -5.41 -6.03
CA GLY A 253 -14.05 -6.86 -5.87
C GLY A 253 -13.92 -7.38 -4.45
N MET A 254 -13.95 -6.49 -3.45
CA MET A 254 -13.98 -6.86 -2.02
C MET A 254 -15.34 -7.43 -1.62
N GLY A 255 -15.36 -8.20 -0.53
CA GLY A 255 -16.59 -8.71 0.05
C GLY A 255 -17.46 -7.59 0.65
N ASN A 256 -18.80 -7.79 0.68
CA ASN A 256 -19.72 -6.79 1.21
C ASN A 256 -19.44 -6.43 2.68
N ASP A 257 -19.10 -7.41 3.51
CA ASP A 257 -18.83 -7.20 4.93
C ASP A 257 -17.55 -6.37 5.14
N ASP A 258 -16.50 -6.66 4.35
CA ASP A 258 -15.24 -5.92 4.39
C ASP A 258 -15.42 -4.47 3.92
N VAL A 259 -16.15 -4.28 2.81
CA VAL A 259 -16.49 -2.93 2.30
C VAL A 259 -17.29 -2.14 3.32
N THR A 260 -18.27 -2.79 3.94
CA THR A 260 -19.09 -2.15 4.98
C THR A 260 -18.23 -1.72 6.18
N ALA A 261 -17.36 -2.60 6.68
CA ALA A 261 -16.46 -2.30 7.79
C ALA A 261 -15.49 -1.16 7.44
N GLU A 262 -14.96 -1.16 6.22
CA GLU A 262 -14.07 -0.09 5.74
C GLU A 262 -14.79 1.27 5.67
N ILE A 263 -15.98 1.33 5.09
CA ILE A 263 -16.74 2.59 4.99
C ILE A 263 -17.11 3.11 6.40
N GLU A 264 -17.50 2.22 7.32
CA GLU A 264 -17.78 2.60 8.72
C GLU A 264 -16.53 3.10 9.44
N ARG A 265 -15.37 2.50 9.15
CA ARG A 265 -14.07 3.01 9.65
C ARG A 265 -13.78 4.43 9.14
N TYR A 266 -14.06 4.73 7.86
CA TYR A 266 -13.82 6.08 7.32
C TYR A 266 -14.74 7.12 7.94
N LEU A 267 -15.98 6.75 8.27
CA LEU A 267 -16.91 7.65 8.96
C LEU A 267 -16.38 8.12 10.32
N VAL A 268 -15.65 7.27 11.05
CA VAL A 268 -15.14 7.58 12.41
C VAL A 268 -13.67 8.00 12.41
N ASN A 269 -12.94 7.78 11.34
CA ASN A 269 -11.53 8.16 11.19
C ASN A 269 -11.31 8.89 9.85
N PRO A 270 -11.85 10.10 9.70
CA PRO A 270 -11.81 10.84 8.44
C PRO A 270 -10.38 11.18 8.01
N GLY A 271 -10.13 11.09 6.71
CA GLY A 271 -8.86 11.47 6.10
C GLY A 271 -7.73 10.44 6.20
N GLN A 272 -7.80 9.47 7.13
CA GLN A 272 -6.75 8.47 7.30
C GLN A 272 -6.59 7.60 6.04
N ALA A 273 -7.70 7.20 5.44
CA ALA A 273 -7.71 6.36 4.26
C ALA A 273 -7.06 7.00 3.02
N LEU A 274 -6.95 8.33 2.99
CA LEU A 274 -6.33 9.09 1.90
C LEU A 274 -4.80 8.96 1.87
N ALA A 275 -4.20 8.74 3.04
CA ALA A 275 -2.76 8.77 3.24
C ALA A 275 -2.00 7.80 2.29
N TYR A 276 -2.55 6.62 2.06
CA TYR A 276 -1.97 5.56 1.23
C TYR A 276 -1.67 6.03 -0.20
N LYS A 277 -2.72 6.40 -0.91
CA LYS A 277 -2.58 6.76 -2.33
C LYS A 277 -1.96 8.14 -2.51
N VAL A 278 -2.25 9.10 -1.63
CA VAL A 278 -1.59 10.42 -1.65
C VAL A 278 -0.09 10.27 -1.44
N GLY A 279 0.33 9.45 -0.47
CA GLY A 279 1.75 9.18 -0.22
C GLY A 279 2.45 8.54 -1.42
N MET A 280 1.86 7.47 -1.99
CA MET A 280 2.38 6.83 -3.20
C MET A 280 2.53 7.81 -4.37
N MET A 281 1.49 8.61 -4.64
CA MET A 281 1.51 9.58 -5.75
C MET A 281 2.63 10.61 -5.55
N LYS A 282 2.86 11.07 -4.30
CA LYS A 282 3.94 12.01 -4.00
C LYS A 282 5.32 11.35 -4.19
N ILE A 283 5.53 10.13 -3.75
CA ILE A 283 6.80 9.40 -3.95
C ILE A 283 7.07 9.20 -5.44
N LEU A 284 6.06 8.82 -6.23
CA LEU A 284 6.18 8.68 -7.68
C LEU A 284 6.48 10.02 -8.35
N GLU A 285 5.80 11.10 -7.98
CA GLU A 285 6.07 12.45 -8.48
C GLU A 285 7.52 12.86 -8.23
N LEU A 286 8.01 12.62 -7.02
CA LEU A 286 9.39 12.96 -6.65
C LEU A 286 10.41 12.12 -7.41
N ARG A 287 10.12 10.83 -7.63
CA ARG A 287 10.97 9.95 -8.44
C ARG A 287 11.08 10.42 -9.88
N GLU A 288 9.97 10.74 -10.51
CA GLU A 288 9.97 11.25 -11.89
C GLU A 288 10.65 12.62 -11.98
N ARG A 289 10.40 13.53 -11.02
CA ARG A 289 11.08 14.82 -10.94
C ARG A 289 12.61 14.65 -10.87
N ALA A 290 13.08 13.72 -10.05
CA ALA A 290 14.51 13.41 -9.94
C ALA A 290 15.07 12.84 -11.24
N ARG A 291 14.36 11.89 -11.86
CA ARG A 291 14.73 11.30 -13.16
C ARG A 291 14.83 12.36 -14.25
N ASP A 292 13.84 13.22 -14.37
CA ASP A 292 13.83 14.29 -15.37
C ASP A 292 14.94 15.31 -15.13
N ALA A 293 15.25 15.58 -13.85
CA ALA A 293 16.25 16.57 -13.48
C ALA A 293 17.70 16.09 -13.63
N LEU A 294 17.98 14.80 -13.40
CA LEU A 294 19.31 14.20 -13.41
C LEU A 294 19.61 13.45 -14.71
N GLY A 295 18.59 13.06 -15.51
CA GLY A 295 18.79 12.38 -16.78
C GLY A 295 19.54 11.05 -16.61
N GLU A 296 20.68 10.91 -17.30
CA GLU A 296 21.51 9.70 -17.28
C GLU A 296 22.21 9.47 -15.91
N ASP A 297 22.35 10.51 -15.10
CA ASP A 297 22.94 10.42 -13.74
C ASP A 297 21.94 9.95 -12.68
N PHE A 298 20.66 9.71 -13.04
CA PHE A 298 19.67 9.22 -12.10
C PHE A 298 19.90 7.76 -11.71
N ASP A 299 20.23 7.52 -10.43
CA ASP A 299 20.28 6.17 -9.85
C ASP A 299 19.08 5.96 -8.91
N ILE A 300 18.26 4.95 -9.21
CA ILE A 300 17.08 4.58 -8.40
C ILE A 300 17.46 4.15 -6.98
N ARG A 301 18.66 3.59 -6.77
CA ARG A 301 19.15 3.17 -5.45
C ARG A 301 19.44 4.37 -4.56
N GLU A 302 20.03 5.41 -5.13
CA GLU A 302 20.28 6.67 -4.42
C GLU A 302 18.96 7.38 -4.08
N PHE A 303 18.00 7.42 -5.03
CA PHE A 303 16.66 7.94 -4.75
C PHE A 303 16.02 7.20 -3.57
N HIS A 304 16.07 5.86 -3.54
CA HIS A 304 15.53 5.09 -2.43
C HIS A 304 16.29 5.34 -1.12
N ASP A 305 17.59 5.51 -1.16
CA ASP A 305 18.38 5.88 0.02
C ASP A 305 17.99 7.26 0.55
N VAL A 306 17.75 8.24 -0.33
CA VAL A 306 17.25 9.57 0.07
C VAL A 306 15.90 9.47 0.78
N VAL A 307 15.00 8.62 0.27
CA VAL A 307 13.70 8.40 0.91
C VAL A 307 13.86 7.68 2.26
N LEU A 308 14.58 6.56 2.34
CA LEU A 308 14.56 5.64 3.47
C LEU A 308 15.52 6.01 4.61
N THR A 309 16.72 6.53 4.29
CA THR A 309 17.78 6.70 5.29
C THR A 309 17.66 8.00 6.11
N ASN A 310 16.64 8.80 5.82
CA ASN A 310 16.29 9.99 6.61
C ASN A 310 15.20 9.73 7.66
N GLY A 311 14.63 8.52 7.70
CA GLY A 311 13.52 8.13 8.57
C GLY A 311 12.19 8.74 8.15
N SER A 312 11.08 8.27 8.76
CA SER A 312 9.72 8.74 8.46
C SER A 312 9.58 10.24 8.68
N MET A 313 8.94 10.93 7.72
CA MET A 313 8.78 12.39 7.73
C MET A 313 7.51 12.83 6.98
N PRO A 314 7.02 14.06 7.20
CA PRO A 314 5.95 14.65 6.40
C PRO A 314 6.32 14.70 4.91
N MET A 315 5.34 14.52 4.01
CA MET A 315 5.54 14.55 2.56
C MET A 315 6.19 15.86 2.07
N ALA A 316 5.84 17.01 2.66
CA ALA A 316 6.47 18.29 2.32
C ALA A 316 7.97 18.34 2.73
N ILE A 317 8.37 17.63 3.77
CA ILE A 317 9.78 17.52 4.15
C ILE A 317 10.53 16.55 3.22
N LEU A 318 9.88 15.43 2.85
CA LEU A 318 10.43 14.49 1.88
C LEU A 318 10.70 15.20 0.54
N GLU A 319 9.74 15.99 0.05
CA GLU A 319 9.89 16.79 -1.17
C GLU A 319 11.14 17.68 -1.10
N ARG A 320 11.28 18.45 -0.02
CA ARG A 320 12.48 19.28 0.17
C ARG A 320 13.78 18.46 0.21
N THR A 321 13.77 17.32 0.89
CA THR A 321 14.95 16.43 0.98
C THR A 321 15.37 15.92 -0.39
N VAL A 322 14.41 15.53 -1.23
CA VAL A 322 14.67 15.10 -2.61
C VAL A 322 15.18 16.27 -3.47
N ASP A 323 14.56 17.45 -3.37
CA ASP A 323 15.01 18.63 -4.13
C ASP A 323 16.43 19.05 -3.75
N GLU A 324 16.79 18.98 -2.46
CA GLU A 324 18.16 19.25 -1.97
C GLU A 324 19.15 18.19 -2.49
N TRP A 325 18.76 16.92 -2.58
CA TRP A 325 19.58 15.87 -3.20
C TRP A 325 19.80 16.14 -4.68
N ILE A 326 18.74 16.39 -5.45
CA ILE A 326 18.85 16.74 -6.88
C ILE A 326 19.81 17.92 -7.11
N ALA A 327 19.72 18.96 -6.26
CA ALA A 327 20.60 20.12 -6.37
C ALA A 327 22.07 19.78 -6.10
N ARG A 328 22.35 18.88 -5.15
CA ARG A 328 23.73 18.42 -4.87
C ARG A 328 24.31 17.60 -6.02
N GLU A 329 23.54 16.65 -6.57
CA GLU A 329 24.00 15.83 -7.70
C GLU A 329 24.34 16.70 -8.93
N LYS A 330 23.46 17.66 -9.27
CA LYS A 330 23.73 18.62 -10.36
C LYS A 330 24.96 19.50 -10.14
N ALA A 331 25.35 19.74 -8.90
CA ALA A 331 26.54 20.55 -8.60
C ALA A 331 27.82 19.70 -8.58
N ALA A 332 27.72 18.38 -8.49
CA ALA A 332 28.84 17.45 -8.47
C ALA A 332 29.25 16.94 -9.86
N GLY A 333 28.32 16.92 -10.83
CA GLY A 333 28.54 16.57 -12.24
C GLY A 333 28.81 17.83 -13.07
#